data_361bffed89a68d64a39b5a67a00d361f
#
_entry.id   361bffed89a68d64a39b5a67a00d361f
#
_cell.length_a   1.000
_cell.length_b   1.000
_cell.length_c   1.000
_cell.angle_alpha   90.00
_cell.angle_beta   90.00
_cell.angle_gamma   90.00
#
_symmetry.space_group_name_H-M   'P 1'
#
loop_
_entity.id
_entity.type
_entity.pdbx_description
1 polymer ?
#
loop_
_entity_poly.entity_id
_entity_poly.type
_entity_poly.pdbx_seq_one_letter_code
_entity_poly.pdbx_strand_id
1 'polypeptide(L)'
;MFSQFEGAGLDGLIAKPADGIYEPDKRVMKKIKHERTADCVVAGYRIHKSGEDRIGSLLLGLYRDDGQLASVGVVGAFPMALRKELFTELQPLVTTFDGHPWNWAEHEAGQRTPRAAMVSRWNADKDLSFIPLRPERVLEVRYDHMEGPRFRHTAQFVRWRPDREPRSCTYAQLDEPVNYNLAEILRGRPEGSGHG
;
A
#
# COMPACT_ATOMS: atom_id res chain seq x y z
N MET A 1 22.49 -6.38 11.66
CA MET A 1 21.87 -7.69 11.37
C MET A 1 20.47 -7.53 10.77
N PHE A 2 19.48 -6.87 11.41
CA PHE A 2 18.10 -6.76 10.89
C PHE A 2 18.04 -6.10 9.51
N SER A 3 18.66 -4.94 9.33
CA SER A 3 18.72 -4.20 8.05
C SER A 3 19.44 -4.96 6.92
N GLN A 4 20.44 -5.77 7.24
CA GLN A 4 21.17 -6.57 6.24
C GLN A 4 20.32 -7.69 5.65
N PHE A 5 19.43 -8.27 6.44
CA PHE A 5 18.54 -9.32 5.97
C PHE A 5 17.39 -8.80 5.11
N GLU A 6 16.96 -7.57 5.32
CA GLU A 6 15.97 -6.92 4.46
C GLU A 6 16.47 -6.79 3.03
N GLY A 7 17.71 -6.31 2.85
CA GLY A 7 18.34 -6.19 1.55
C GLY A 7 18.57 -7.52 0.82
N ALA A 8 18.55 -8.64 1.55
CA ALA A 8 18.59 -10.00 0.99
C ALA A 8 17.21 -10.53 0.57
N GLY A 9 16.16 -9.71 0.54
CA GLY A 9 14.81 -10.11 0.17
C GLY A 9 14.02 -10.83 1.26
N LEU A 10 14.53 -10.80 2.50
CA LEU A 10 13.83 -11.37 3.65
C LEU A 10 12.92 -10.33 4.29
N ASP A 11 11.66 -10.64 4.47
CA ASP A 11 10.61 -9.72 4.92
C ASP A 11 10.52 -9.57 6.45
N GLY A 12 11.49 -10.11 7.20
CA GLY A 12 11.55 -10.00 8.65
C GLY A 12 12.25 -11.15 9.34
N LEU A 13 12.20 -11.11 10.66
CA LEU A 13 12.77 -12.14 11.55
C LEU A 13 11.63 -12.85 12.32
N ILE A 14 11.89 -14.10 12.68
CA ILE A 14 11.02 -14.84 13.59
C ILE A 14 11.76 -15.01 14.90
N ALA A 15 11.25 -14.37 15.96
CA ALA A 15 11.74 -14.56 17.31
C ALA A 15 10.97 -15.72 17.98
N LYS A 16 11.72 -16.67 18.53
CA LYS A 16 11.20 -17.81 19.30
C LYS A 16 11.74 -17.71 20.72
N PRO A 17 10.93 -18.08 21.76
CA PRO A 17 11.47 -18.29 23.10
C PRO A 17 12.61 -19.32 23.05
N ALA A 18 13.71 -19.04 23.76
CA ALA A 18 14.89 -19.93 23.73
C ALA A 18 14.61 -21.28 24.39
N ASP A 19 13.71 -21.29 25.35
CA ASP A 19 13.25 -22.44 26.14
C ASP A 19 11.90 -23.00 25.67
N GLY A 20 11.39 -22.47 24.54
CA GLY A 20 10.10 -22.88 23.98
C GLY A 20 10.15 -24.26 23.34
N ILE A 21 9.20 -25.12 23.69
CA ILE A 21 8.94 -26.40 23.01
C ILE A 21 8.07 -26.16 21.76
N TYR A 22 8.14 -27.08 20.80
CA TYR A 22 7.24 -27.05 19.65
C TYR A 22 5.81 -27.37 20.10
N GLU A 23 4.90 -26.40 19.88
CA GLU A 23 3.47 -26.57 20.14
C GLU A 23 2.70 -26.43 18.82
N PRO A 24 2.12 -27.54 18.30
CA PRO A 24 1.29 -27.48 17.09
C PRO A 24 0.12 -26.52 17.29
N ASP A 25 -0.23 -25.77 16.22
CA ASP A 25 -1.36 -24.83 16.15
C ASP A 25 -1.35 -23.67 17.15
N LYS A 26 -0.27 -23.48 17.94
CA LYS A 26 -0.09 -22.33 18.81
C LYS A 26 0.86 -21.30 18.22
N ARG A 27 0.49 -20.02 18.34
CA ARG A 27 1.32 -18.88 17.92
C ARG A 27 2.33 -18.51 19.01
N VAL A 28 3.33 -19.35 19.24
CA VAL A 28 4.40 -19.11 20.23
C VAL A 28 5.58 -18.30 19.69
N MET A 29 5.56 -17.95 18.40
CA MET A 29 6.60 -17.19 17.74
C MET A 29 6.14 -15.77 17.41
N LYS A 30 7.05 -14.79 17.50
CA LYS A 30 6.81 -13.40 17.08
C LYS A 30 7.49 -13.14 15.75
N LYS A 31 6.70 -12.74 14.74
CA LYS A 31 7.24 -12.21 13.50
C LYS A 31 7.54 -10.72 13.66
N ILE A 32 8.80 -10.34 13.45
CA ILE A 32 9.28 -8.96 13.48
C ILE A 32 9.52 -8.56 12.03
N LYS A 33 8.73 -7.58 11.55
CA LYS A 33 8.84 -7.06 10.20
C LYS A 33 9.32 -5.62 10.20
N HIS A 34 9.94 -5.17 9.12
CA HIS A 34 10.13 -3.76 8.88
C HIS A 34 8.78 -3.06 8.69
N GLU A 35 8.60 -1.94 9.34
CA GLU A 35 7.48 -1.04 9.09
C GLU A 35 7.89 -0.03 8.02
N ARG A 36 7.26 -0.15 6.85
CA ARG A 36 7.43 0.80 5.76
C ARG A 36 6.22 1.71 5.70
N THR A 37 6.46 2.98 5.49
CA THR A 37 5.39 3.96 5.28
C THR A 37 5.52 4.62 3.91
N ALA A 38 4.38 5.10 3.39
CA ALA A 38 4.34 5.88 2.17
C ALA A 38 3.24 6.93 2.26
N ASP A 39 3.49 8.09 1.67
CA ASP A 39 2.49 9.12 1.47
C ASP A 39 1.78 8.89 0.14
N CYS A 40 0.48 8.62 0.19
CA CYS A 40 -0.31 8.28 -0.97
C CYS A 40 -1.43 9.29 -1.21
N VAL A 41 -1.70 9.55 -2.48
CA VAL A 41 -2.84 10.37 -2.91
C VAL A 41 -4.11 9.53 -2.86
N VAL A 42 -5.18 10.11 -2.31
CA VAL A 42 -6.51 9.50 -2.35
C VAL A 42 -7.23 9.97 -3.60
N ALA A 43 -7.57 9.04 -4.49
CA ALA A 43 -8.20 9.37 -5.77
C ALA A 43 -9.59 8.73 -5.94
N GLY A 44 -10.08 8.02 -4.94
CA GLY A 44 -11.42 7.44 -4.95
C GLY A 44 -11.72 6.65 -3.69
N TYR A 45 -12.98 6.25 -3.56
CA TYR A 45 -13.39 5.36 -2.47
C TYR A 45 -14.46 4.38 -2.91
N ARG A 46 -14.59 3.29 -2.17
CA ARG A 46 -15.69 2.33 -2.28
C ARG A 46 -16.61 2.46 -1.09
N ILE A 47 -17.89 2.26 -1.35
CA ILE A 47 -18.91 2.21 -0.29
C ILE A 47 -18.75 0.92 0.53
N HIS A 48 -19.01 1.00 1.82
CA HIS A 48 -19.02 -0.15 2.70
C HIS A 48 -20.34 -0.91 2.59
N LYS A 49 -20.25 -2.25 2.63
CA LYS A 49 -21.43 -3.13 2.51
C LYS A 49 -22.52 -2.92 3.58
N SER A 50 -22.21 -2.24 4.68
CA SER A 50 -23.15 -2.02 5.79
C SER A 50 -23.94 -0.72 5.68
N GLY A 51 -23.77 0.08 4.62
CA GLY A 51 -24.52 1.31 4.39
C GLY A 51 -23.85 2.22 3.38
N GLU A 52 -24.66 2.99 2.67
CA GLU A 52 -24.22 3.89 1.61
C GLU A 52 -23.51 5.15 2.12
N ASP A 53 -23.70 5.46 3.40
CA ASP A 53 -23.08 6.60 4.11
C ASP A 53 -21.73 6.27 4.77
N ARG A 54 -21.06 5.21 4.30
CA ARG A 54 -19.83 4.70 4.94
C ARG A 54 -18.78 4.27 3.93
N ILE A 55 -17.55 4.73 4.17
CA ILE A 55 -16.40 4.34 3.37
C ILE A 55 -16.03 2.88 3.62
N GLY A 56 -15.98 2.08 2.57
CA GLY A 56 -15.45 0.71 2.59
C GLY A 56 -13.94 0.70 2.54
N SER A 57 -13.39 1.37 1.54
CA SER A 57 -11.95 1.54 1.35
C SER A 57 -11.64 2.82 0.58
N LEU A 58 -10.47 3.41 0.84
CA LEU A 58 -9.90 4.48 0.03
C LEU A 58 -8.96 3.87 -1.00
N LEU A 59 -8.97 4.41 -2.20
CA LEU A 59 -8.11 4.01 -3.31
C LEU A 59 -6.92 4.95 -3.39
N LEU A 60 -5.72 4.36 -3.42
CA LEU A 60 -4.45 5.05 -3.27
C LEU A 60 -3.69 5.11 -4.58
N GLY A 61 -3.09 6.25 -4.84
CA GLY A 61 -2.25 6.49 -6.00
C GLY A 61 -0.88 7.05 -5.64
N LEU A 62 0.10 6.77 -6.51
CA LEU A 62 1.41 7.40 -6.54
C LEU A 62 1.67 7.91 -7.95
N TYR A 63 2.31 9.08 -8.04
CA TYR A 63 2.71 9.64 -9.32
C TYR A 63 3.94 8.92 -9.86
N ARG A 64 3.91 8.63 -11.16
CA ARG A 64 5.05 8.15 -11.93
C ARG A 64 5.87 9.34 -12.44
N ASP A 65 7.06 9.05 -12.97
CA ASP A 65 7.95 10.04 -13.56
C ASP A 65 7.32 10.75 -14.78
N ASP A 66 6.39 10.09 -15.47
CA ASP A 66 5.60 10.67 -16.56
C ASP A 66 4.46 11.58 -16.09
N GLY A 67 4.31 11.77 -14.79
CA GLY A 67 3.26 12.57 -14.16
C GLY A 67 1.89 11.92 -14.06
N GLN A 68 1.74 10.67 -14.47
CA GLN A 68 0.49 9.92 -14.33
C GLN A 68 0.31 9.39 -12.92
N LEU A 69 -0.92 9.47 -12.39
CA LEU A 69 -1.29 8.88 -11.11
C LEU A 69 -1.61 7.39 -11.29
N ALA A 70 -0.71 6.53 -10.87
CA ALA A 70 -0.91 5.09 -10.90
C ALA A 70 -1.59 4.59 -9.63
N SER A 71 -2.50 3.61 -9.74
CA SER A 71 -3.11 2.96 -8.59
C SER A 71 -2.10 2.05 -7.91
N VAL A 72 -1.80 2.30 -6.64
CA VAL A 72 -0.81 1.56 -5.85
C VAL A 72 -1.45 0.58 -4.87
N GLY A 73 -2.70 0.80 -4.49
CA GLY A 73 -3.39 -0.07 -3.55
C GLY A 73 -4.63 0.55 -2.92
N VAL A 74 -5.03 -0.03 -1.82
CA VAL A 74 -6.18 0.43 -1.04
C VAL A 74 -5.88 0.40 0.46
N VAL A 75 -6.60 1.24 1.21
CA VAL A 75 -6.70 1.18 2.66
C VAL A 75 -8.17 1.02 3.06
N GLY A 76 -8.48 0.11 3.97
CA GLY A 76 -9.89 -0.22 4.24
C GLY A 76 -10.19 -0.74 5.64
N ALA A 77 -9.19 -0.95 6.49
CA ALA A 77 -9.39 -1.43 7.86
C ALA A 77 -9.73 -0.26 8.81
N PHE A 78 -10.88 0.40 8.57
CA PHE A 78 -11.33 1.51 9.41
C PHE A 78 -12.33 1.06 10.48
N PRO A 79 -12.28 1.62 11.71
CA PRO A 79 -13.37 1.53 12.67
C PRO A 79 -14.68 2.08 12.08
N MET A 80 -15.82 1.57 12.53
CA MET A 80 -17.13 1.95 11.96
C MET A 80 -17.44 3.44 12.10
N ALA A 81 -17.07 4.07 13.23
CA ALA A 81 -17.24 5.51 13.42
C ALA A 81 -16.46 6.31 12.38
N LEU A 82 -15.18 5.98 12.19
CA LEU A 82 -14.32 6.66 11.22
C LEU A 82 -14.82 6.53 9.78
N ARG A 83 -15.47 5.41 9.41
CA ARG A 83 -16.04 5.22 8.06
C ARG A 83 -17.08 6.26 7.70
N LYS A 84 -17.89 6.66 8.68
CA LYS A 84 -18.93 7.67 8.49
C LYS A 84 -18.34 9.08 8.46
N GLU A 85 -17.39 9.35 9.34
CA GLU A 85 -16.65 10.63 9.34
C GLU A 85 -15.95 10.87 8.02
N LEU A 86 -15.19 9.88 7.55
CA LEU A 86 -14.51 9.92 6.24
C LEU A 86 -15.48 10.11 5.08
N PHE A 87 -16.65 9.48 5.12
CA PHE A 87 -17.67 9.67 4.10
C PHE A 87 -18.08 11.14 4.02
N THR A 88 -18.42 11.75 5.15
CA THR A 88 -18.82 13.16 5.21
C THR A 88 -17.67 14.10 4.79
N GLU A 89 -16.46 13.84 5.28
CA GLU A 89 -15.27 14.66 5.00
C GLU A 89 -14.90 14.67 3.52
N LEU A 90 -15.10 13.56 2.82
CA LEU A 90 -14.67 13.41 1.43
C LEU A 90 -15.75 13.80 0.40
N GLN A 91 -17.00 14.05 0.81
CA GLN A 91 -18.07 14.46 -0.11
C GLN A 91 -17.71 15.69 -0.96
N PRO A 92 -17.08 16.75 -0.43
CA PRO A 92 -16.71 17.92 -1.23
C PRO A 92 -15.70 17.63 -2.35
N LEU A 93 -15.01 16.50 -2.28
CA LEU A 93 -14.01 16.07 -3.27
C LEU A 93 -14.58 15.13 -4.34
N VAL A 94 -15.82 14.67 -4.17
CA VAL A 94 -16.46 13.80 -5.17
C VAL A 94 -16.52 14.51 -6.52
N THR A 95 -16.15 13.79 -7.57
CA THR A 95 -16.10 14.30 -8.94
C THR A 95 -16.63 13.26 -9.92
N THR A 96 -16.59 13.56 -11.18
CA THR A 96 -16.90 12.64 -12.28
C THR A 96 -15.62 11.98 -12.80
N PHE A 97 -15.77 10.98 -13.67
CA PHE A 97 -14.62 10.38 -14.35
C PHE A 97 -14.09 11.22 -15.51
N ASP A 98 -14.80 12.23 -15.92
CA ASP A 98 -14.36 13.15 -16.96
C ASP A 98 -13.12 13.92 -16.45
N GLY A 99 -12.00 13.79 -17.16
CA GLY A 99 -10.71 14.36 -16.75
C GLY A 99 -10.08 13.74 -15.48
N HIS A 100 -10.68 12.72 -14.90
CA HIS A 100 -10.11 12.03 -13.76
C HIS A 100 -8.94 11.12 -14.19
N PRO A 101 -7.79 11.09 -13.45
CA PRO A 101 -6.62 10.30 -13.85
C PRO A 101 -6.91 8.79 -13.96
N TRP A 102 -8.00 8.33 -13.40
CA TRP A 102 -8.45 6.94 -13.49
C TRP A 102 -9.73 6.77 -14.32
N ASN A 103 -9.91 7.60 -15.31
CA ASN A 103 -10.93 7.41 -16.34
C ASN A 103 -10.53 6.22 -17.23
N TRP A 104 -11.31 5.16 -17.18
CA TRP A 104 -11.00 3.92 -17.92
C TRP A 104 -11.09 4.08 -19.43
N ALA A 105 -11.89 5.02 -19.93
CA ALA A 105 -12.02 5.28 -21.35
C ALA A 105 -10.78 5.96 -21.96
N GLU A 106 -9.98 6.66 -21.14
CA GLU A 106 -8.82 7.42 -21.56
C GLU A 106 -7.50 6.65 -21.39
N HIS A 107 -7.52 5.53 -20.66
CA HIS A 107 -6.31 4.78 -20.35
C HIS A 107 -6.13 3.54 -21.23
N GLU A 108 -4.92 3.35 -21.73
CA GLU A 108 -4.54 2.20 -22.52
C GLU A 108 -4.60 0.87 -21.75
N ALA A 109 -4.76 -0.23 -22.49
CA ALA A 109 -4.70 -1.57 -21.93
C ALA A 109 -3.32 -1.83 -21.28
N GLY A 110 -3.32 -2.21 -20.00
CA GLY A 110 -2.10 -2.49 -19.23
C GLY A 110 -1.80 -1.50 -18.11
N GLN A 111 -2.41 -0.32 -18.09
CA GLN A 111 -2.31 0.57 -16.94
C GLN A 111 -3.05 -0.01 -15.72
N ARG A 112 -2.45 0.14 -14.53
CA ARG A 112 -3.03 -0.38 -13.29
C ARG A 112 -4.00 0.61 -12.65
N THR A 113 -4.99 1.03 -13.41
CA THR A 113 -6.10 1.81 -12.89
C THR A 113 -7.16 0.89 -12.29
N PRO A 114 -7.86 1.28 -11.23
CA PRO A 114 -9.04 0.57 -10.78
C PRO A 114 -10.09 0.58 -11.92
N ARG A 115 -10.62 -0.59 -12.29
CA ARG A 115 -11.68 -0.72 -13.31
C ARG A 115 -12.99 -1.09 -12.65
N ALA A 116 -14.10 -0.66 -13.23
CA ALA A 116 -15.44 -1.03 -12.74
C ALA A 116 -15.64 -2.56 -12.68
N ALA A 117 -15.10 -3.28 -13.65
CA ALA A 117 -15.20 -4.73 -13.77
C ALA A 117 -13.92 -5.48 -13.34
N MET A 118 -13.11 -4.91 -12.44
CA MET A 118 -11.89 -5.58 -11.99
C MET A 118 -12.25 -6.73 -11.05
N VAL A 119 -12.22 -7.94 -11.57
CA VAL A 119 -12.45 -9.16 -10.81
C VAL A 119 -11.30 -9.36 -9.81
N SER A 120 -11.64 -9.51 -8.53
CA SER A 120 -10.68 -9.93 -7.51
C SER A 120 -10.24 -11.37 -7.79
N ARG A 121 -8.94 -11.67 -7.69
CA ARG A 121 -8.42 -13.04 -7.79
C ARG A 121 -9.12 -14.02 -6.83
N TRP A 122 -9.64 -13.50 -5.73
CA TRP A 122 -10.19 -14.29 -4.63
C TRP A 122 -11.72 -14.25 -4.55
N ASN A 123 -12.36 -13.41 -5.35
CA ASN A 123 -13.82 -13.28 -5.32
C ASN A 123 -14.30 -12.66 -6.63
N ALA A 124 -14.72 -13.50 -7.57
CA ALA A 124 -15.15 -13.10 -8.90
C ALA A 124 -16.41 -12.21 -8.88
N ASP A 125 -17.24 -12.34 -7.84
CA ASP A 125 -18.53 -11.65 -7.71
C ASP A 125 -18.43 -10.30 -6.96
N LYS A 126 -17.21 -9.87 -6.58
CA LYS A 126 -17.05 -8.63 -5.84
C LYS A 126 -17.14 -7.42 -6.75
N ASP A 127 -18.12 -6.55 -6.49
CA ASP A 127 -18.17 -5.23 -7.10
C ASP A 127 -16.95 -4.41 -6.69
N LEU A 128 -16.16 -4.01 -7.68
CA LEU A 128 -14.96 -3.19 -7.52
C LEU A 128 -15.15 -1.77 -8.04
N SER A 129 -16.41 -1.36 -8.33
CA SER A 129 -16.73 0.02 -8.65
C SER A 129 -16.28 0.97 -7.52
N PHE A 130 -16.04 2.20 -7.86
CA PHE A 130 -15.63 3.21 -6.90
C PHE A 130 -16.17 4.59 -7.29
N ILE A 131 -16.24 5.47 -6.31
CA ILE A 131 -16.61 6.88 -6.49
C ILE A 131 -15.30 7.67 -6.63
N PRO A 132 -15.10 8.39 -7.75
CA PRO A 132 -13.88 9.15 -7.98
C PRO A 132 -13.84 10.39 -7.08
N LEU A 133 -12.63 10.72 -6.63
CA LEU A 133 -12.33 11.92 -5.85
C LEU A 133 -11.29 12.75 -6.58
N ARG A 134 -11.41 14.07 -6.52
CA ARG A 134 -10.31 14.95 -6.92
C ARG A 134 -9.07 14.57 -6.10
N PRO A 135 -7.92 14.31 -6.74
CA PRO A 135 -6.71 13.79 -6.09
C PRO A 135 -5.95 14.88 -5.31
N GLU A 136 -6.62 15.48 -4.33
CA GLU A 136 -6.15 16.63 -3.55
C GLU A 136 -5.73 16.26 -2.12
N ARG A 137 -6.12 15.08 -1.63
CA ARG A 137 -5.83 14.65 -0.26
C ARG A 137 -4.74 13.61 -0.23
N VAL A 138 -3.82 13.77 0.70
CA VAL A 138 -2.72 12.85 0.95
C VAL A 138 -2.88 12.23 2.32
N LEU A 139 -2.57 10.94 2.40
CA LEU A 139 -2.49 10.21 3.66
C LEU A 139 -1.22 9.37 3.72
N GLU A 140 -0.71 9.19 4.91
CA GLU A 140 0.36 8.25 5.20
C GLU A 140 -0.25 6.87 5.48
N VAL A 141 0.32 5.87 4.84
CA VAL A 141 -0.03 4.46 5.07
C VAL A 141 1.18 3.66 5.51
N ARG A 142 0.91 2.64 6.29
CA ARG A 142 1.86 1.55 6.53
C ARG A 142 1.58 0.43 5.54
N TYR A 143 2.61 -0.08 4.89
CA TYR A 143 2.50 -1.19 3.94
C TYR A 143 3.55 -2.27 4.24
N ASP A 144 3.31 -3.49 3.77
CA ASP A 144 4.17 -4.64 4.02
C ASP A 144 5.36 -4.65 3.04
N HIS A 145 5.06 -4.82 1.76
CA HIS A 145 6.02 -4.72 0.66
C HIS A 145 5.32 -4.52 -0.68
N MET A 146 6.10 -4.17 -1.68
CA MET A 146 5.62 -3.99 -3.04
C MET A 146 5.57 -5.33 -3.78
N GLU A 147 4.56 -5.50 -4.63
CA GLU A 147 4.49 -6.54 -5.65
C GLU A 147 4.39 -5.85 -7.01
N GLY A 148 5.52 -5.70 -7.66
CA GLY A 148 5.64 -4.81 -8.80
C GLY A 148 5.28 -3.36 -8.40
N PRO A 149 4.47 -2.62 -9.17
CA PRO A 149 4.16 -1.23 -8.90
C PRO A 149 3.03 -1.03 -7.87
N ARG A 150 2.64 -2.02 -7.08
CA ARG A 150 1.53 -1.92 -6.11
C ARG A 150 1.86 -2.60 -4.79
N PHE A 151 1.15 -2.19 -3.75
CA PHE A 151 1.19 -2.90 -2.47
C PHE A 151 0.65 -4.32 -2.63
N ARG A 152 1.37 -5.30 -2.08
CA ARG A 152 0.95 -6.70 -2.10
C ARG A 152 -0.34 -6.93 -1.31
N HIS A 153 -0.46 -6.27 -0.18
CA HIS A 153 -1.60 -6.36 0.72
C HIS A 153 -2.28 -5.01 0.91
N THR A 154 -3.49 -5.02 1.47
CA THR A 154 -4.18 -3.79 1.89
C THR A 154 -3.32 -3.02 2.87
N ALA A 155 -3.07 -1.74 2.57
CA ALA A 155 -2.31 -0.87 3.44
C ALA A 155 -3.12 -0.49 4.70
N GLN A 156 -2.42 -0.02 5.73
CA GLN A 156 -3.02 0.44 6.97
C GLN A 156 -2.94 1.97 7.04
N PHE A 157 -4.05 2.61 7.39
CA PHE A 157 -4.11 4.05 7.60
C PHE A 157 -3.27 4.44 8.83
N VAL A 158 -2.41 5.44 8.67
CA VAL A 158 -1.63 6.04 9.76
C VAL A 158 -2.22 7.41 10.12
N ARG A 159 -2.23 8.35 9.18
CA ARG A 159 -2.74 9.72 9.39
C ARG A 159 -2.95 10.45 8.07
N TRP A 160 -3.70 11.52 8.11
CA TRP A 160 -3.74 12.50 7.02
C TRP A 160 -2.45 13.31 6.97
N ARG A 161 -2.07 13.72 5.77
CA ARG A 161 -0.89 14.56 5.49
C ARG A 161 -1.31 15.84 4.77
N PRO A 162 -1.93 16.81 5.51
CA PRO A 162 -2.31 18.09 4.92
C PRO A 162 -1.09 18.96 4.56
N ASP A 163 0.06 18.64 5.11
CA ASP A 163 1.36 19.25 4.88
C ASP A 163 2.04 18.76 3.58
N ARG A 164 1.49 17.72 2.95
CA ARG A 164 2.12 17.07 1.79
C ARG A 164 1.39 17.43 0.51
N GLU A 165 2.13 17.91 -0.50
CA GLU A 165 1.56 18.16 -1.81
C GLU A 165 1.29 16.84 -2.57
N PRO A 166 0.10 16.65 -3.16
CA PRO A 166 -0.24 15.40 -3.87
C PRO A 166 0.78 15.02 -4.96
N ARG A 167 1.24 15.96 -5.75
CA ARG A 167 2.21 15.73 -6.82
C ARG A 167 3.58 15.25 -6.33
N SER A 168 3.92 15.51 -5.08
CA SER A 168 5.16 15.03 -4.47
C SER A 168 5.11 13.56 -4.03
N CYS A 169 3.91 12.94 -4.06
CA CYS A 169 3.73 11.54 -3.70
C CYS A 169 4.07 10.64 -4.89
N THR A 170 5.34 10.36 -5.06
CA THR A 170 5.89 9.55 -6.17
C THR A 170 6.41 8.21 -5.69
N TYR A 171 6.72 7.31 -6.62
CA TYR A 171 7.35 6.02 -6.34
C TYR A 171 8.76 6.17 -5.75
N ALA A 172 9.44 7.30 -5.96
CA ALA A 172 10.79 7.55 -5.44
C ALA A 172 10.88 7.56 -3.90
N GLN A 173 9.75 7.74 -3.21
CA GLN A 173 9.70 7.66 -1.74
C GLN A 173 9.71 6.23 -1.19
N LEU A 174 9.46 5.24 -2.04
CA LEU A 174 9.39 3.85 -1.61
C LEU A 174 10.81 3.32 -1.43
N ASP A 175 11.03 2.63 -0.30
CA ASP A 175 12.30 1.95 -0.07
C ASP A 175 12.52 0.90 -1.16
N GLU A 176 13.53 1.07 -1.98
CA GLU A 176 14.02 0.02 -2.84
C GLU A 176 14.78 -0.98 -1.97
N PRO A 177 14.43 -2.27 -2.02
CA PRO A 177 15.22 -3.28 -1.33
C PRO A 177 16.63 -3.29 -1.94
N VAL A 178 17.63 -2.94 -1.13
CA VAL A 178 19.03 -3.08 -1.54
C VAL A 178 19.27 -4.55 -1.82
N ASN A 179 19.62 -4.87 -3.06
CA ASN A 179 19.90 -6.24 -3.47
C ASN A 179 21.23 -6.70 -2.87
N TYR A 180 21.20 -7.34 -1.72
CA TYR A 180 22.35 -8.02 -1.15
C TYR A 180 22.40 -9.48 -1.61
N ASN A 181 23.59 -9.97 -1.84
CA ASN A 181 23.81 -11.40 -2.09
C ASN A 181 23.63 -12.19 -0.77
N LEU A 182 22.51 -12.89 -0.63
CA LEU A 182 22.20 -13.68 0.56
C LEU A 182 23.32 -14.66 0.93
N ALA A 183 23.99 -15.26 -0.07
CA ALA A 183 25.08 -16.20 0.16
C ALA A 183 26.31 -15.53 0.81
N GLU A 184 26.57 -14.27 0.53
CA GLU A 184 27.65 -13.50 1.15
C GLU A 184 27.31 -13.12 2.58
N ILE A 185 26.09 -12.68 2.82
CA ILE A 185 25.60 -12.37 4.18
C ILE A 185 25.70 -13.60 5.10
N LEU A 186 25.25 -14.75 4.61
CA LEU A 186 25.27 -16.00 5.38
C LEU A 186 26.69 -16.53 5.63
N ARG A 187 27.66 -16.19 4.76
CA ARG A 187 29.07 -16.53 4.94
C ARG A 187 29.83 -15.60 5.91
N GLY A 188 29.15 -14.56 6.43
CA GLY A 188 29.71 -13.63 7.39
C GLY A 188 30.79 -12.71 6.82
N ARG A 189 30.82 -12.46 5.51
CA ARG A 189 31.70 -11.48 4.89
C ARG A 189 31.03 -10.10 4.92
N PRO A 190 31.53 -9.10 5.68
CA PRO A 190 31.11 -7.73 5.53
C PRO A 190 31.59 -7.21 4.16
N GLU A 191 30.71 -6.62 3.36
CA GLU A 191 31.12 -5.80 2.23
C GLU A 191 31.88 -4.60 2.75
N GLY A 192 33.13 -4.44 2.37
CA GLY A 192 33.90 -3.23 2.66
C GLY A 192 35.37 -3.44 2.91
N SER A 193 36.10 -4.01 1.97
CA SER A 193 37.54 -3.78 1.88
C SER A 193 38.00 -3.97 0.42
N GLY A 194 37.85 -2.93 -0.35
CA GLY A 194 38.29 -2.88 -1.72
C GLY A 194 38.38 -1.44 -2.21
N HIS A 195 39.30 -0.68 -1.64
CA HIS A 195 39.97 0.42 -2.33
C HIS A 195 41.35 0.54 -1.71
N GLY A 196 42.29 -0.06 -2.38
CA GLY A 196 43.69 0.30 -2.36
C GLY A 196 44.04 0.84 -3.74
#